data_6da134f7d01ca3849daff5f7ce1c03ea
#
_entry.id   6da134f7d01ca3849daff5f7ce1c03ea
#
_cell.length_a   1.000
_cell.length_b   1.000
_cell.length_c   1.000
_cell.angle_alpha   90.00
_cell.angle_beta   90.00
_cell.angle_gamma   90.00
#
_symmetry.space_group_name_H-M   'P 1'
#
loop_
_entity.id
_entity.type
_entity.pdbx_description
1 polymer ?
#
loop_
_entity_poly.entity_id
_entity_poly.type
_entity_poly.pdbx_seq_one_letter_code
_entity_poly.pdbx_strand_id
1 'polypeptide(L)'
;MSIQQNFPAISPSLSLNFARSKTLDPRITFTRTSTATRVNGQGLIEVVGANTPRFDHKYENGVVKSLGLLVEEARTNSLYYSNDFSQNPPVGALQGWLKQNSHPVPTQSVVGPDGVSNSGWRFYRTATNQYIYQQVAGAGTHTLSAWVRSSAATGSFTMQGYNGTDAGMSQQFTATNEWKRFSITISPTTTTNYYPCIPTNINTDFYVWGAQLELNGSFPTSYIPTTNSTATRTADIVSMVGENFSSWYNPNEGTFFTSFRQIYNASATIPGKTPHVLQAGNATTVNDNYTIRGGSSDTYWTALIRSASPSSLQFPGFNPYPYFNSTTQYKAALSVNSSLISVSLNGLLNADTVNTTTVNHTTQFNKLFIGSGTGGGPPYELCGHISQLTYYPRRLSNEFLQNLTK
;
A
#
# COMPACT_ATOMS: atom_id res chain seq x y z
N MET A 1 -32.17 0.90 -31.98
CA MET A 1 -31.36 1.73 -31.04
C MET A 1 -29.90 1.41 -31.30
N SER A 2 -29.13 2.36 -31.85
CA SER A 2 -27.70 2.16 -31.99
C SER A 2 -27.06 2.27 -30.62
N ILE A 3 -26.31 1.26 -30.22
CA ILE A 3 -25.43 1.34 -29.04
C ILE A 3 -24.30 2.29 -29.45
N GLN A 4 -24.43 3.55 -29.06
CA GLN A 4 -23.33 4.49 -29.16
C GLN A 4 -22.24 3.96 -28.22
N GLN A 5 -21.17 3.42 -28.79
CA GLN A 5 -20.00 3.04 -28.03
C GLN A 5 -19.37 4.33 -27.46
N ASN A 6 -19.50 4.54 -26.17
CA ASN A 6 -18.87 5.66 -25.44
C ASN A 6 -17.33 5.46 -25.29
N PHE A 7 -16.70 4.87 -26.28
CA PHE A 7 -15.24 4.77 -26.34
C PHE A 7 -14.69 5.89 -27.22
N PRO A 8 -13.59 6.55 -26.80
CA PRO A 8 -12.95 7.51 -27.67
C PRO A 8 -12.59 6.82 -29.00
N ALA A 9 -12.87 7.50 -30.12
CA ALA A 9 -12.48 7.05 -31.46
C ALA A 9 -10.94 6.94 -31.63
N ILE A 10 -10.18 7.23 -30.57
CA ILE A 10 -8.72 7.27 -30.50
C ILE A 10 -8.24 6.08 -29.71
N SER A 11 -7.43 5.24 -30.35
CA SER A 11 -6.77 4.12 -29.67
C SER A 11 -5.67 4.62 -28.73
N PRO A 12 -5.54 4.04 -27.54
CA PRO A 12 -4.43 4.34 -26.66
C PRO A 12 -3.09 3.87 -27.27
N SER A 13 -2.03 4.65 -27.12
CA SER A 13 -0.66 4.25 -27.48
C SER A 13 0.03 3.43 -26.37
N LEU A 14 -0.47 3.50 -25.13
CA LEU A 14 -0.10 2.62 -24.02
C LEU A 14 -1.35 2.12 -23.30
N SER A 15 -1.45 0.81 -23.08
CA SER A 15 -2.53 0.20 -22.31
C SER A 15 -1.98 -0.92 -21.43
N LEU A 16 -1.96 -0.69 -20.12
CA LEU A 16 -1.48 -1.60 -19.10
C LEU A 16 -2.64 -2.01 -18.22
N ASN A 17 -2.93 -3.30 -18.14
CA ASN A 17 -4.00 -3.84 -17.29
C ASN A 17 -3.39 -4.82 -16.27
N PHE A 18 -2.93 -4.29 -15.16
CA PHE A 18 -2.26 -5.08 -14.12
C PHE A 18 -3.22 -6.00 -13.34
N ALA A 19 -4.53 -5.74 -13.39
CA ALA A 19 -5.51 -6.63 -12.77
C ALA A 19 -5.73 -7.92 -13.57
N ARG A 20 -5.44 -7.91 -14.87
CA ARG A 20 -5.57 -9.08 -15.74
C ARG A 20 -4.23 -9.71 -16.09
N SER A 21 -3.16 -8.93 -16.11
CA SER A 21 -1.81 -9.40 -16.42
C SER A 21 -1.21 -10.20 -15.27
N LYS A 22 -0.40 -11.18 -15.62
CA LYS A 22 0.45 -11.95 -14.67
C LYS A 22 1.93 -11.59 -14.80
N THR A 23 2.27 -10.79 -15.80
CA THR A 23 3.62 -10.32 -16.13
C THR A 23 3.58 -8.82 -16.42
N LEU A 24 4.69 -8.12 -16.19
CA LEU A 24 4.83 -6.73 -16.64
C LEU A 24 5.00 -6.65 -18.15
N ASP A 25 4.58 -5.53 -18.72
CA ASP A 25 4.94 -5.14 -20.07
C ASP A 25 6.48 -5.05 -20.16
N PRO A 26 7.13 -5.58 -21.21
CA PRO A 26 8.59 -5.63 -21.32
C PRO A 26 9.26 -4.24 -21.30
N ARG A 27 8.54 -3.17 -21.57
CA ARG A 27 9.01 -1.79 -21.46
C ARG A 27 9.15 -1.29 -20.02
N ILE A 28 8.58 -2.01 -19.04
CA ILE A 28 8.63 -1.64 -17.63
C ILE A 28 9.86 -2.24 -16.96
N THR A 29 10.65 -1.39 -16.32
CA THR A 29 11.68 -1.80 -15.37
C THR A 29 11.09 -1.83 -13.97
N PHE A 30 11.26 -2.94 -13.28
CA PHE A 30 10.87 -3.12 -11.87
C PHE A 30 12.11 -3.45 -11.04
N THR A 31 12.30 -2.75 -9.92
CA THR A 31 13.38 -3.03 -8.98
C THR A 31 12.87 -3.07 -7.55
N ARG A 32 13.31 -4.07 -6.80
CA ARG A 32 13.21 -4.23 -5.35
C ARG A 32 14.32 -5.20 -4.92
N THR A 33 15.29 -4.74 -4.16
CA THR A 33 16.49 -5.54 -3.83
C THR A 33 16.25 -6.61 -2.77
N SER A 34 15.11 -6.56 -2.08
CA SER A 34 14.71 -7.55 -1.07
C SER A 34 13.66 -8.53 -1.59
N THR A 35 13.43 -9.62 -0.86
CA THR A 35 12.21 -10.41 -0.95
C THR A 35 11.00 -9.60 -0.48
N ALA A 36 9.80 -10.04 -0.82
CA ALA A 36 8.54 -9.47 -0.35
C ALA A 36 7.44 -10.54 -0.32
N THR A 37 6.27 -10.20 0.19
CA THR A 37 5.09 -11.08 0.09
C THR A 37 3.99 -10.45 -0.75
N ARG A 38 3.12 -11.29 -1.27
CA ARG A 38 1.85 -10.93 -1.90
C ARG A 38 0.77 -11.96 -1.56
N VAL A 39 -0.46 -11.64 -1.82
CA VAL A 39 -1.55 -12.62 -1.89
C VAL A 39 -1.64 -13.11 -3.35
N ASN A 40 -1.52 -14.39 -3.56
CA ASN A 40 -1.55 -15.00 -4.90
C ASN A 40 -2.99 -15.23 -5.41
N GLY A 41 -3.11 -15.79 -6.63
CA GLY A 41 -4.41 -16.07 -7.25
C GLY A 41 -5.26 -17.15 -6.56
N GLN A 42 -4.73 -17.86 -5.59
CA GLN A 42 -5.44 -18.78 -4.71
C GLN A 42 -5.87 -18.13 -3.38
N GLY A 43 -5.53 -16.86 -3.15
CA GLY A 43 -5.82 -16.15 -1.91
C GLY A 43 -4.81 -16.44 -0.79
N LEU A 44 -3.67 -17.05 -1.11
CA LEU A 44 -2.64 -17.44 -0.14
C LEU A 44 -1.48 -16.43 -0.15
N ILE A 45 -0.90 -16.21 1.03
CA ILE A 45 0.30 -15.38 1.17
C ILE A 45 1.50 -16.19 0.70
N GLU A 46 2.26 -15.63 -0.25
CA GLU A 46 3.48 -16.21 -0.74
C GLU A 46 4.65 -15.22 -0.74
N VAL A 47 5.86 -15.74 -0.58
CA VAL A 47 7.10 -14.95 -0.68
C VAL A 47 7.52 -14.91 -2.15
N VAL A 48 7.87 -13.71 -2.62
CA VAL A 48 8.45 -13.49 -3.96
C VAL A 48 9.87 -12.96 -3.85
N GLY A 49 10.71 -13.32 -4.80
CA GLY A 49 12.12 -12.94 -4.84
C GLY A 49 12.35 -11.44 -5.07
N ALA A 50 13.61 -11.03 -4.93
CA ALA A 50 14.05 -9.69 -5.34
C ALA A 50 13.71 -9.44 -6.82
N ASN A 51 13.44 -8.19 -7.17
CA ASN A 51 13.10 -7.75 -8.52
C ASN A 51 11.90 -8.47 -9.17
N THR A 52 11.07 -9.17 -8.37
CA THR A 52 9.85 -9.82 -8.84
C THR A 52 8.64 -8.92 -8.55
N PRO A 53 7.89 -8.47 -9.56
CA PRO A 53 6.70 -7.64 -9.38
C PRO A 53 5.59 -8.43 -8.69
N ARG A 54 4.76 -7.70 -7.95
CA ARG A 54 3.69 -8.28 -7.14
C ARG A 54 2.33 -7.97 -7.75
N PHE A 55 1.76 -8.93 -8.50
CA PHE A 55 0.34 -8.91 -8.89
C PHE A 55 -0.45 -9.48 -7.72
N ASP A 56 -1.08 -8.58 -6.97
CA ASP A 56 -1.66 -8.89 -5.67
C ASP A 56 -3.17 -9.16 -5.78
N HIS A 57 -3.69 -9.91 -4.81
CA HIS A 57 -5.08 -10.30 -4.76
C HIS A 57 -5.67 -10.06 -3.36
N LYS A 58 -6.98 -10.11 -3.26
CA LYS A 58 -7.72 -10.10 -2.00
C LYS A 58 -8.66 -11.30 -1.96
N TYR A 59 -8.56 -12.07 -0.90
CA TYR A 59 -9.59 -13.06 -0.56
C TYR A 59 -10.66 -12.40 0.29
N GLU A 60 -11.90 -12.47 -0.15
CA GLU A 60 -13.03 -11.89 0.56
C GLU A 60 -14.31 -12.66 0.23
N ASN A 61 -15.03 -13.12 1.27
CA ASN A 61 -16.30 -13.84 1.13
C ASN A 61 -16.21 -15.03 0.15
N GLY A 62 -15.17 -15.85 0.26
CA GLY A 62 -14.99 -17.03 -0.61
C GLY A 62 -14.50 -16.71 -2.04
N VAL A 63 -14.22 -15.44 -2.37
CA VAL A 63 -13.81 -15.04 -3.71
C VAL A 63 -12.42 -14.38 -3.68
N VAL A 64 -11.56 -14.80 -4.61
CA VAL A 64 -10.26 -14.14 -4.84
C VAL A 64 -10.42 -13.12 -5.96
N LYS A 65 -10.08 -11.86 -5.67
CA LYS A 65 -10.13 -10.74 -6.61
C LYS A 65 -8.73 -10.19 -6.85
N SER A 66 -8.34 -10.02 -8.11
CA SER A 66 -7.10 -9.32 -8.45
C SER A 66 -7.22 -7.83 -8.13
N LEU A 67 -6.19 -7.29 -7.49
CA LEU A 67 -6.07 -5.87 -7.17
C LEU A 67 -5.15 -5.13 -8.15
N GLY A 68 -4.32 -5.86 -8.90
CA GLY A 68 -3.33 -5.33 -9.82
C GLY A 68 -1.91 -5.32 -9.24
N LEU A 69 -1.08 -4.41 -9.73
CA LEU A 69 0.31 -4.26 -9.31
C LEU A 69 0.39 -3.56 -7.95
N LEU A 70 0.93 -4.23 -6.96
CA LEU A 70 1.21 -3.66 -5.63
C LEU A 70 2.54 -2.90 -5.67
N VAL A 71 2.51 -1.64 -5.23
CA VAL A 71 3.69 -0.78 -5.08
C VAL A 71 3.71 -0.22 -3.67
N GLU A 72 4.78 -0.50 -2.93
CA GLU A 72 4.94 -0.10 -1.53
C GLU A 72 6.30 0.51 -1.25
N GLU A 73 6.35 1.39 -0.27
CA GLU A 73 7.57 1.96 0.28
C GLU A 73 8.41 0.93 1.04
N ALA A 74 9.65 1.29 1.36
CA ALA A 74 10.49 0.47 2.25
C ALA A 74 9.91 0.43 3.66
N ARG A 75 9.87 -0.76 4.26
CA ARG A 75 9.43 -1.00 5.64
C ARG A 75 10.23 -2.11 6.29
N THR A 76 10.35 -2.04 7.61
CA THR A 76 11.05 -3.04 8.43
C THR A 76 10.05 -3.68 9.39
N ASN A 77 10.04 -5.01 9.44
CA ASN A 77 9.45 -5.72 10.56
C ASN A 77 10.47 -5.81 11.69
N SER A 78 10.18 -5.16 12.80
CA SER A 78 11.06 -5.04 13.97
C SER A 78 10.91 -6.21 14.95
N LEU A 79 9.98 -7.15 14.72
CA LEU A 79 9.85 -8.37 15.50
C LEU A 79 10.81 -9.43 14.98
N TYR A 80 11.39 -10.20 15.90
CA TYR A 80 12.15 -11.42 15.62
C TYR A 80 11.19 -12.60 15.51
N TYR A 81 11.52 -13.61 14.69
CA TYR A 81 10.74 -14.83 14.59
C TYR A 81 9.24 -14.55 14.40
N SER A 82 8.93 -13.72 13.41
CA SER A 82 7.57 -13.17 13.21
C SER A 82 6.48 -14.22 12.96
N ASN A 83 6.86 -15.45 12.63
CA ASN A 83 5.97 -16.60 12.51
C ASN A 83 6.52 -17.86 13.22
N ASP A 84 7.35 -17.71 14.25
CA ASP A 84 7.75 -18.79 15.14
C ASP A 84 7.65 -18.34 16.61
N PHE A 85 6.48 -18.50 17.18
CA PHE A 85 6.17 -18.05 18.54
C PHE A 85 6.71 -19.00 19.63
N SER A 86 7.37 -20.08 19.27
CA SER A 86 8.05 -20.97 20.20
C SER A 86 9.39 -20.42 20.69
N GLN A 87 10.03 -19.55 19.88
CA GLN A 87 11.37 -19.05 20.11
C GLN A 87 11.43 -18.11 21.32
N ASN A 88 12.07 -18.60 22.39
CA ASN A 88 12.40 -17.79 23.54
C ASN A 88 13.72 -17.05 23.28
N PRO A 89 13.87 -15.79 23.72
CA PRO A 89 15.17 -15.14 23.71
C PRO A 89 16.12 -15.86 24.68
N PRO A 90 17.43 -15.87 24.41
CA PRO A 90 18.43 -16.25 25.41
C PRO A 90 18.28 -15.42 26.69
N VAL A 91 18.72 -15.96 27.83
CA VAL A 91 18.66 -15.23 29.11
C VAL A 91 19.39 -13.89 28.97
N GLY A 92 18.69 -12.80 29.29
CA GLY A 92 19.20 -11.43 29.17
C GLY A 92 19.09 -10.81 27.78
N ALA A 93 18.57 -11.52 26.78
CA ALA A 93 18.29 -10.99 25.46
C ALA A 93 16.77 -10.72 25.27
N LEU A 94 16.44 -9.79 24.37
CA LEU A 94 15.05 -9.42 24.06
C LEU A 94 14.60 -9.90 22.67
N GLN A 95 15.48 -10.62 21.94
CA GLN A 95 15.25 -11.07 20.57
C GLN A 95 14.47 -12.40 20.54
N GLY A 96 13.17 -12.34 20.74
CA GLY A 96 12.28 -13.50 20.73
C GLY A 96 11.01 -13.26 21.53
N TRP A 97 10.18 -14.30 21.66
CA TRP A 97 8.87 -14.22 22.30
C TRP A 97 8.98 -14.49 23.80
N LEU A 98 8.90 -13.44 24.59
CA LEU A 98 8.86 -13.49 26.05
C LEU A 98 7.50 -14.05 26.51
N LYS A 99 7.51 -14.93 27.50
CA LYS A 99 6.33 -15.58 28.08
C LYS A 99 6.22 -15.20 29.55
N GLN A 100 5.20 -14.42 29.88
CA GLN A 100 4.96 -13.93 31.24
C GLN A 100 4.06 -14.89 32.01
N ASN A 101 4.34 -15.05 33.31
CA ASN A 101 3.54 -15.84 34.26
C ASN A 101 3.27 -17.27 33.74
N SER A 102 4.29 -17.94 33.24
CA SER A 102 4.19 -19.29 32.72
C SER A 102 3.13 -19.46 31.63
N HIS A 103 3.02 -18.45 30.73
CA HIS A 103 2.17 -18.59 29.54
C HIS A 103 2.55 -19.88 28.77
N PRO A 104 1.59 -20.72 28.42
CA PRO A 104 1.88 -21.92 27.64
C PRO A 104 2.62 -21.58 26.35
N VAL A 105 3.60 -22.40 25.97
CA VAL A 105 4.31 -22.22 24.71
C VAL A 105 3.32 -22.42 23.56
N PRO A 106 3.17 -21.46 22.63
CA PRO A 106 2.33 -21.68 21.46
C PRO A 106 2.79 -22.90 20.67
N THR A 107 1.86 -23.60 20.09
CA THR A 107 2.10 -24.81 19.30
C THR A 107 1.59 -24.63 17.87
N GLN A 108 2.34 -25.16 16.92
CA GLN A 108 1.89 -25.26 15.53
C GLN A 108 0.68 -26.22 15.45
N SER A 109 -0.39 -25.79 14.79
CA SER A 109 -1.66 -26.50 14.95
C SER A 109 -2.56 -26.51 13.72
N VAL A 110 -2.52 -25.49 12.89
CA VAL A 110 -3.47 -25.32 11.79
C VAL A 110 -2.79 -24.84 10.53
N VAL A 111 -3.46 -25.01 9.38
CA VAL A 111 -3.03 -24.40 8.11
C VAL A 111 -3.11 -22.89 8.25
N GLY A 112 -2.03 -22.19 7.92
CA GLY A 112 -1.93 -20.74 7.97
C GLY A 112 -2.50 -20.05 6.72
N PRO A 113 -2.48 -18.70 6.69
CA PRO A 113 -2.86 -17.92 5.52
C PRO A 113 -1.96 -18.13 4.30
N ASP A 114 -0.80 -18.75 4.49
CA ASP A 114 0.15 -19.17 3.45
C ASP A 114 -0.20 -20.55 2.84
N GLY A 115 -1.23 -21.22 3.34
CA GLY A 115 -1.64 -22.54 2.91
C GLY A 115 -0.74 -23.68 3.41
N VAL A 116 0.28 -23.39 4.21
CA VAL A 116 1.20 -24.39 4.75
C VAL A 116 0.59 -25.06 5.97
N SER A 117 0.63 -26.39 5.99
CA SER A 117 0.16 -27.18 7.13
C SER A 117 0.96 -26.84 8.39
N ASN A 118 0.24 -26.64 9.49
CA ASN A 118 0.82 -26.32 10.79
C ASN A 118 1.65 -24.99 10.83
N SER A 119 1.44 -24.07 9.90
CA SER A 119 2.09 -22.76 9.97
C SER A 119 1.37 -21.76 10.88
N GLY A 120 0.11 -22.02 11.22
CA GLY A 120 -0.65 -21.24 12.19
C GLY A 120 -0.43 -21.75 13.63
N TRP A 121 -0.24 -20.82 14.56
CA TRP A 121 0.14 -21.10 15.94
C TRP A 121 -1.01 -20.91 16.91
N ARG A 122 -1.27 -21.89 17.77
CA ARG A 122 -2.29 -21.86 18.80
C ARG A 122 -1.83 -21.00 19.99
N PHE A 123 -2.59 -19.95 20.29
CA PHE A 123 -2.46 -19.11 21.47
C PHE A 123 -3.61 -19.41 22.41
N TYR A 124 -3.31 -19.74 23.66
CA TYR A 124 -4.33 -19.93 24.68
C TYR A 124 -3.79 -19.54 26.05
N ARG A 125 -4.67 -19.22 26.98
CA ARG A 125 -4.32 -18.86 28.34
C ARG A 125 -5.05 -19.78 29.32
N THR A 126 -4.37 -20.16 30.38
CA THR A 126 -4.93 -20.91 31.52
C THR A 126 -5.14 -20.03 32.74
N ALA A 127 -4.61 -18.77 32.71
CA ALA A 127 -4.81 -17.75 33.73
C ALA A 127 -4.88 -16.35 33.09
N THR A 128 -5.52 -15.39 33.73
CA THR A 128 -5.79 -14.05 33.19
C THR A 128 -4.55 -13.18 32.99
N ASN A 129 -3.48 -13.44 33.73
CA ASN A 129 -2.24 -12.65 33.72
C ASN A 129 -1.13 -13.27 32.86
N GLN A 130 -1.45 -14.26 32.02
CA GLN A 130 -0.50 -14.89 31.11
C GLN A 130 -0.44 -14.16 29.78
N TYR A 131 0.77 -13.82 29.32
CA TYR A 131 0.99 -13.06 28.10
C TYR A 131 2.20 -13.56 27.31
N ILE A 132 2.15 -13.37 26.00
CA ILE A 132 3.29 -13.54 25.08
C ILE A 132 3.53 -12.22 24.33
N TYR A 133 4.79 -11.77 24.28
CA TYR A 133 5.15 -10.46 23.72
C TYR A 133 6.60 -10.41 23.27
N GLN A 134 6.92 -9.39 22.48
CA GLN A 134 8.29 -8.94 22.27
C GLN A 134 8.44 -7.50 22.76
N GLN A 135 9.64 -7.17 23.28
CA GLN A 135 9.98 -5.82 23.67
C GLN A 135 10.79 -5.16 22.55
N VAL A 136 10.37 -3.99 22.11
CA VAL A 136 11.07 -3.21 21.09
C VAL A 136 11.28 -1.79 21.59
N ALA A 137 12.52 -1.31 21.44
CA ALA A 137 12.90 0.05 21.79
C ALA A 137 12.48 1.04 20.71
N GLY A 138 12.13 2.24 21.12
CA GLY A 138 11.79 3.35 20.23
C GLY A 138 10.53 4.09 20.66
N ALA A 139 10.51 5.37 20.33
CA ALA A 139 9.35 6.24 20.43
C ALA A 139 8.83 6.55 19.03
N GLY A 140 7.57 7.01 18.91
CA GLY A 140 6.96 7.41 17.65
C GLY A 140 5.74 6.58 17.27
N THR A 141 5.27 6.73 16.06
CA THR A 141 4.08 6.00 15.57
C THR A 141 4.49 4.59 15.14
N HIS A 142 3.91 3.58 15.78
CA HIS A 142 4.19 2.17 15.50
C HIS A 142 2.91 1.44 15.11
N THR A 143 2.98 0.57 14.10
CA THR A 143 1.85 -0.28 13.71
C THR A 143 2.19 -1.75 13.98
N LEU A 144 1.44 -2.37 14.91
CA LEU A 144 1.46 -3.80 15.16
C LEU A 144 0.35 -4.48 14.36
N SER A 145 0.66 -5.56 13.69
CA SER A 145 -0.33 -6.36 12.95
C SER A 145 -0.04 -7.86 13.04
N ALA A 146 -1.10 -8.66 12.92
CA ALA A 146 -1.00 -10.12 12.83
C ALA A 146 -2.26 -10.69 12.16
N TRP A 147 -2.16 -11.86 11.55
CA TRP A 147 -3.34 -12.65 11.17
C TRP A 147 -3.81 -13.44 12.38
N VAL A 148 -5.10 -13.31 12.65
CA VAL A 148 -5.75 -14.00 13.79
C VAL A 148 -7.05 -14.62 13.31
N ARG A 149 -7.32 -15.83 13.79
CA ARG A 149 -8.63 -16.48 13.74
C ARG A 149 -8.98 -17.13 15.07
N SER A 150 -10.26 -17.22 15.37
CA SER A 150 -10.77 -17.93 16.56
C SER A 150 -10.91 -19.43 16.26
N SER A 151 -10.77 -20.29 17.28
CA SER A 151 -11.16 -21.70 17.19
C SER A 151 -12.67 -21.90 17.18
N ALA A 152 -13.41 -20.94 17.76
CA ALA A 152 -14.87 -20.89 17.74
C ALA A 152 -15.38 -20.03 16.57
N ALA A 153 -16.69 -20.02 16.34
CA ALA A 153 -17.33 -19.18 15.33
C ALA A 153 -16.94 -17.70 15.48
N THR A 154 -16.83 -17.22 16.72
CA THR A 154 -16.30 -15.89 17.07
C THR A 154 -15.54 -15.95 18.39
N GLY A 155 -14.60 -15.04 18.58
CA GLY A 155 -13.87 -14.87 19.83
C GLY A 155 -13.27 -13.47 19.93
N SER A 156 -13.21 -12.91 21.15
CA SER A 156 -12.64 -11.58 21.38
C SER A 156 -11.21 -11.71 21.91
N PHE A 157 -10.33 -10.87 21.37
CA PHE A 157 -8.93 -10.74 21.78
C PHE A 157 -8.50 -9.28 21.77
N THR A 158 -7.39 -8.98 22.43
CA THR A 158 -6.80 -7.63 22.46
C THR A 158 -5.43 -7.67 21.78
N MET A 159 -5.15 -6.69 20.93
CA MET A 159 -3.79 -6.32 20.54
C MET A 159 -3.35 -5.13 21.40
N GLN A 160 -2.08 -5.12 21.82
CA GLN A 160 -1.61 -4.13 22.78
C GLN A 160 -0.14 -3.79 22.61
N GLY A 161 0.21 -2.51 22.83
CA GLY A 161 1.52 -2.06 23.30
C GLY A 161 1.42 -1.71 24.79
N TYR A 162 2.46 -2.00 25.57
CA TYR A 162 2.50 -1.68 26.99
C TYR A 162 3.93 -1.33 27.45
N ASN A 163 4.07 -0.18 28.09
CA ASN A 163 5.33 0.28 28.68
C ASN A 163 5.20 0.81 30.11
N GLY A 164 4.01 0.70 30.69
CA GLY A 164 3.72 1.15 32.05
C GLY A 164 3.40 2.64 32.21
N THR A 165 3.57 3.45 31.17
CA THR A 165 3.41 4.91 31.22
C THR A 165 2.38 5.45 30.24
N ASP A 166 2.40 4.98 29.00
CA ASP A 166 1.54 5.53 27.97
C ASP A 166 0.15 4.88 27.98
N ALA A 167 -0.88 5.70 27.80
CA ALA A 167 -2.28 5.27 27.74
C ALA A 167 -2.73 5.03 26.29
N GLY A 168 -3.86 4.34 26.11
CA GLY A 168 -4.52 4.19 24.79
C GLY A 168 -3.82 3.26 23.82
N MET A 169 -2.88 2.43 24.27
CA MET A 169 -2.09 1.54 23.42
C MET A 169 -2.69 0.14 23.29
N SER A 170 -4.01 -0.02 23.43
CA SER A 170 -4.68 -1.31 23.28
C SER A 170 -5.99 -1.19 22.53
N GLN A 171 -6.34 -2.22 21.78
CA GLN A 171 -7.62 -2.33 21.09
C GLN A 171 -8.14 -3.75 21.14
N GLN A 172 -9.43 -3.91 21.47
CA GLN A 172 -10.12 -5.17 21.42
C GLN A 172 -10.68 -5.42 20.01
N PHE A 173 -10.59 -6.65 19.56
CA PHE A 173 -11.10 -7.15 18.29
C PHE A 173 -11.94 -8.41 18.48
N THR A 174 -12.82 -8.66 17.53
CA THR A 174 -13.52 -9.94 17.38
C THR A 174 -13.01 -10.65 16.14
N ALA A 175 -12.44 -11.84 16.32
CA ALA A 175 -12.05 -12.72 15.22
C ALA A 175 -13.15 -13.77 14.98
N THR A 176 -13.30 -14.19 13.74
CA THR A 176 -14.09 -15.35 13.34
C THR A 176 -13.19 -16.58 13.21
N ASN A 177 -13.73 -17.69 12.76
CA ASN A 177 -12.97 -18.89 12.40
C ASN A 177 -12.24 -18.79 11.04
N GLU A 178 -12.26 -17.64 10.39
CA GLU A 178 -11.51 -17.35 9.17
C GLU A 178 -10.29 -16.47 9.48
N TRP A 179 -9.22 -16.68 8.73
CA TRP A 179 -8.03 -15.85 8.84
C TRP A 179 -8.30 -14.42 8.40
N LYS A 180 -8.03 -13.47 9.29
CA LYS A 180 -8.10 -12.04 9.01
C LYS A 180 -6.89 -11.34 9.62
N ARG A 181 -6.34 -10.37 8.90
CA ARG A 181 -5.29 -9.49 9.43
C ARG A 181 -5.93 -8.40 10.27
N PHE A 182 -5.47 -8.26 11.50
CA PHE A 182 -5.80 -7.17 12.42
C PHE A 182 -4.59 -6.30 12.64
N SER A 183 -4.81 -5.02 12.95
CA SER A 183 -3.72 -4.10 13.27
C SER A 183 -4.17 -3.01 14.22
N ILE A 184 -3.21 -2.53 15.04
CA ILE A 184 -3.36 -1.31 15.85
C ILE A 184 -2.19 -0.37 15.52
N THR A 185 -2.48 0.92 15.54
CA THR A 185 -1.47 1.97 15.47
C THR A 185 -1.43 2.68 16.81
N ILE A 186 -0.24 2.76 17.40
CA ILE A 186 0.02 3.32 18.73
C ILE A 186 1.21 4.27 18.65
N SER A 187 1.35 5.14 19.64
CA SER A 187 2.41 6.15 19.70
C SER A 187 3.15 6.10 21.04
N PRO A 188 3.96 5.04 21.28
CA PRO A 188 4.73 4.94 22.50
C PRO A 188 5.82 6.03 22.60
N THR A 189 6.12 6.42 23.82
CA THR A 189 7.19 7.40 24.13
C THR A 189 8.51 6.74 24.49
N THR A 190 8.52 5.43 24.72
CA THR A 190 9.70 4.66 25.17
C THR A 190 9.62 3.22 24.71
N THR A 191 10.58 2.42 25.16
CA THR A 191 10.61 0.95 24.96
C THR A 191 9.28 0.31 25.38
N THR A 192 8.71 -0.48 24.51
CA THR A 192 7.34 -1.01 24.64
C THR A 192 7.29 -2.51 24.40
N ASN A 193 6.45 -3.20 25.17
CA ASN A 193 6.09 -4.59 24.97
C ASN A 193 4.93 -4.70 24.00
N TYR A 194 5.04 -5.52 22.95
CA TYR A 194 4.04 -5.69 21.89
C TYR A 194 3.40 -7.06 21.95
N TYR A 195 2.09 -7.10 22.13
CA TYR A 195 1.26 -8.30 22.29
C TYR A 195 0.39 -8.47 21.05
N PRO A 196 0.67 -9.42 20.15
CA PRO A 196 -0.08 -9.59 18.91
C PRO A 196 -1.48 -10.18 19.12
N CYS A 197 -1.67 -10.93 20.20
CA CYS A 197 -2.95 -11.54 20.52
C CYS A 197 -3.02 -11.88 22.01
N ILE A 198 -3.93 -11.24 22.71
CA ILE A 198 -4.29 -11.56 24.11
C ILE A 198 -5.74 -12.05 24.11
N PRO A 199 -6.02 -13.36 24.19
CA PRO A 199 -7.39 -13.87 24.31
C PRO A 199 -8.12 -13.19 25.48
N THR A 200 -9.32 -12.66 25.27
CA THR A 200 -10.07 -11.99 26.34
C THR A 200 -10.49 -13.00 27.42
N ASN A 201 -10.97 -14.17 26.99
CA ASN A 201 -11.36 -15.24 27.90
C ASN A 201 -10.23 -16.27 27.99
N ILE A 202 -9.99 -16.79 29.20
CA ILE A 202 -9.24 -18.02 29.40
C ILE A 202 -10.02 -19.19 28.78
N ASN A 203 -9.34 -20.24 28.34
CA ASN A 203 -9.91 -21.39 27.66
C ASN A 203 -10.50 -21.12 26.25
N THR A 204 -10.27 -19.94 25.68
CA THR A 204 -10.56 -19.69 24.25
C THR A 204 -9.27 -19.74 23.46
N ASP A 205 -9.21 -20.60 22.47
CA ASP A 205 -8.07 -20.70 21.59
C ASP A 205 -8.17 -19.71 20.44
N PHE A 206 -7.05 -19.08 20.17
CA PHE A 206 -6.85 -18.31 18.95
C PHE A 206 -5.69 -18.90 18.15
N TYR A 207 -5.74 -18.74 16.85
CA TYR A 207 -4.63 -19.07 15.99
C TYR A 207 -4.05 -17.77 15.45
N VAL A 208 -2.71 -17.66 15.52
CA VAL A 208 -1.96 -16.47 15.13
C VAL A 208 -0.94 -16.83 14.07
N TRP A 209 -0.75 -15.95 13.10
CA TRP A 209 0.24 -16.08 12.05
C TRP A 209 0.81 -14.71 11.68
N GLY A 210 2.11 -14.64 11.37
CA GLY A 210 2.72 -13.49 10.70
C GLY A 210 2.62 -12.18 11.49
N ALA A 211 3.10 -12.16 12.74
CA ALA A 211 3.17 -10.92 13.52
C ALA A 211 4.18 -9.94 12.89
N GLN A 212 3.82 -8.65 12.84
CA GLN A 212 4.65 -7.60 12.26
C GLN A 212 4.51 -6.31 13.05
N LEU A 213 5.67 -5.69 13.36
CA LEU A 213 5.75 -4.36 13.95
C LEU A 213 6.54 -3.44 13.04
N GLU A 214 5.89 -2.39 12.56
CA GLU A 214 6.47 -1.37 11.70
C GLU A 214 6.63 -0.07 12.48
N LEU A 215 7.87 0.32 12.74
CA LEU A 215 8.20 1.59 13.39
C LEU A 215 8.05 2.74 12.39
N ASN A 216 7.61 3.90 12.87
CA ASN A 216 7.34 5.10 12.07
C ASN A 216 6.31 4.86 10.94
N GLY A 217 5.40 3.92 11.15
CA GLY A 217 4.32 3.57 10.23
C GLY A 217 2.94 3.72 10.87
N SER A 218 1.98 4.31 10.17
CA SER A 218 0.61 4.52 10.62
C SER A 218 -0.39 3.50 10.05
N PHE A 219 0.10 2.53 9.26
CA PHE A 219 -0.69 1.43 8.70
C PHE A 219 0.22 0.23 8.41
N PRO A 220 -0.33 -1.00 8.37
CA PRO A 220 0.44 -2.18 8.04
C PRO A 220 0.66 -2.30 6.53
N THR A 221 1.90 -2.57 6.11
CA THR A 221 2.24 -2.95 4.73
C THR A 221 2.18 -4.48 4.54
N SER A 222 2.49 -5.00 3.35
CA SER A 222 2.56 -6.45 3.12
C SER A 222 3.50 -7.12 4.13
N TYR A 223 3.22 -8.37 4.46
CA TYR A 223 3.97 -9.11 5.47
C TYR A 223 5.46 -9.23 5.13
N ILE A 224 6.30 -8.99 6.10
CA ILE A 224 7.76 -9.08 6.02
C ILE A 224 8.19 -10.19 7.00
N PRO A 225 8.47 -11.40 6.53
CA PRO A 225 8.88 -12.49 7.40
C PRO A 225 10.24 -12.22 8.03
N THR A 226 10.38 -12.56 9.31
CA THR A 226 11.63 -12.46 10.06
C THR A 226 11.94 -13.80 10.73
N THR A 227 13.24 -14.05 10.94
CA THR A 227 13.76 -15.16 11.72
C THR A 227 14.51 -14.62 12.94
N ASN A 228 15.77 -14.91 13.08
CA ASN A 228 16.64 -14.46 14.18
C ASN A 228 17.13 -13.01 14.06
N SER A 229 16.58 -12.24 13.14
CA SER A 229 16.87 -10.81 12.93
C SER A 229 15.64 -10.10 12.40
N THR A 230 15.61 -8.77 12.57
CA THR A 230 14.67 -7.90 11.85
C THR A 230 14.92 -7.98 10.35
N ALA A 231 13.90 -7.69 9.55
CA ALA A 231 14.01 -7.72 8.09
C ALA A 231 13.39 -6.47 7.46
N THR A 232 14.03 -5.95 6.43
CA THR A 232 13.54 -4.80 5.67
C THR A 232 13.13 -5.24 4.27
N ARG A 233 11.88 -4.94 3.89
CA ARG A 233 11.47 -4.92 2.50
C ARG A 233 11.82 -3.54 1.94
N THR A 234 12.65 -3.51 0.89
CA THR A 234 12.97 -2.27 0.15
C THR A 234 11.76 -1.81 -0.68
N ALA A 235 11.75 -0.54 -1.07
CA ALA A 235 10.68 0.04 -1.88
C ALA A 235 10.58 -0.62 -3.27
N ASP A 236 9.35 -0.66 -3.79
CA ASP A 236 9.10 -1.03 -5.19
C ASP A 236 9.31 0.20 -6.09
N ILE A 237 10.20 0.09 -7.06
CA ILE A 237 10.45 1.12 -8.06
C ILE A 237 10.02 0.58 -9.42
N VAL A 238 9.04 1.24 -10.04
CA VAL A 238 8.45 0.83 -11.31
C VAL A 238 8.53 1.99 -12.28
N SER A 239 9.18 1.79 -13.43
CA SER A 239 9.36 2.87 -14.40
C SER A 239 9.51 2.41 -15.85
N MET A 240 9.22 3.32 -16.78
CA MET A 240 9.60 3.25 -18.19
C MET A 240 10.54 4.41 -18.49
N VAL A 241 11.65 4.17 -19.19
CA VAL A 241 12.67 5.19 -19.50
C VAL A 241 13.13 5.11 -20.94
N GLY A 242 13.63 6.23 -21.46
CA GLY A 242 14.18 6.31 -22.82
C GLY A 242 13.15 5.91 -23.88
N GLU A 243 13.53 5.06 -24.84
CA GLU A 243 12.64 4.60 -25.91
C GLU A 243 11.42 3.82 -25.41
N ASN A 244 11.53 3.10 -24.29
CA ASN A 244 10.41 2.43 -23.64
C ASN A 244 9.31 3.40 -23.18
N PHE A 245 9.66 4.67 -22.98
CA PHE A 245 8.72 5.76 -22.71
C PHE A 245 8.38 6.54 -23.99
N SER A 246 9.37 7.01 -24.74
CA SER A 246 9.17 7.95 -25.85
C SER A 246 8.45 7.35 -27.06
N SER A 247 8.49 6.01 -27.22
CA SER A 247 7.85 5.32 -28.34
C SER A 247 6.32 5.44 -28.38
N TRP A 248 5.69 5.73 -27.23
CA TRP A 248 4.22 5.85 -27.12
C TRP A 248 3.78 7.24 -26.67
N TYR A 249 4.67 8.06 -26.11
CA TYR A 249 4.36 9.37 -25.55
C TYR A 249 4.30 10.45 -26.62
N ASN A 250 3.25 11.28 -26.61
CA ASN A 250 3.13 12.46 -27.44
C ASN A 250 3.48 13.72 -26.60
N PRO A 251 4.54 14.47 -26.92
CA PRO A 251 4.95 15.63 -26.15
C PRO A 251 4.00 16.85 -26.27
N ASN A 252 3.16 16.90 -27.31
CA ASN A 252 2.32 18.07 -27.58
C ASN A 252 0.98 18.00 -26.85
N GLU A 253 0.45 16.82 -26.66
CA GLU A 253 -0.83 16.59 -26.01
C GLU A 253 -0.97 15.13 -25.52
N GLY A 254 -1.81 14.90 -24.54
CA GLY A 254 -2.08 13.56 -24.09
C GLY A 254 -3.11 13.45 -22.97
N THR A 255 -3.52 12.22 -22.72
CA THR A 255 -4.40 11.91 -21.61
C THR A 255 -3.91 10.66 -20.90
N PHE A 256 -3.54 10.81 -19.64
CA PHE A 256 -3.29 9.70 -18.72
C PHE A 256 -4.58 9.30 -18.03
N PHE A 257 -4.87 8.02 -18.00
CA PHE A 257 -5.94 7.42 -17.20
C PHE A 257 -5.34 6.34 -16.31
N THR A 258 -5.78 6.27 -15.07
CA THR A 258 -5.36 5.23 -14.12
C THR A 258 -6.50 4.82 -13.21
N SER A 259 -6.51 3.53 -12.87
CA SER A 259 -7.39 2.97 -11.85
C SER A 259 -6.54 2.34 -10.76
N PHE A 260 -6.76 2.77 -9.51
CA PHE A 260 -5.86 2.46 -8.40
C PHE A 260 -6.59 2.43 -7.05
N ARG A 261 -5.91 1.90 -6.02
CA ARG A 261 -6.40 1.84 -4.64
C ARG A 261 -5.22 1.99 -3.69
N GLN A 262 -5.43 2.67 -2.57
CA GLN A 262 -4.49 2.66 -1.43
C GLN A 262 -4.76 1.50 -0.48
N ILE A 263 -3.75 1.13 0.31
CA ILE A 263 -3.89 0.12 1.38
C ILE A 263 -4.21 0.73 2.75
N TYR A 264 -4.23 2.05 2.86
CA TYR A 264 -4.49 2.78 4.10
C TYR A 264 -5.61 3.83 3.95
N ASN A 265 -6.15 4.28 5.08
CA ASN A 265 -7.15 5.35 5.14
C ASN A 265 -6.48 6.70 5.47
N ALA A 266 -7.16 7.80 5.17
CA ALA A 266 -6.65 9.16 5.42
C ALA A 266 -6.37 9.47 6.89
N SER A 267 -7.06 8.79 7.82
CA SER A 267 -6.76 8.91 9.25
C SER A 267 -5.37 8.38 9.63
N ALA A 268 -4.74 7.64 8.72
CA ALA A 268 -3.38 7.13 8.84
C ALA A 268 -2.36 8.06 8.16
N THR A 269 -2.56 9.38 8.26
CA THR A 269 -1.68 10.36 7.63
C THR A 269 -0.23 10.19 8.11
N ILE A 270 0.69 10.15 7.16
CA ILE A 270 2.11 10.22 7.44
C ILE A 270 2.53 11.65 7.10
N PRO A 271 2.87 12.48 8.08
CA PRO A 271 3.26 13.86 7.84
C PRO A 271 4.36 13.95 6.78
N GLY A 272 4.15 14.80 5.77
CA GLY A 272 5.12 15.04 4.70
C GLY A 272 5.10 14.03 3.55
N LYS A 273 4.20 13.05 3.52
CA LYS A 273 4.05 12.13 2.38
C LYS A 273 3.08 12.65 1.34
N THR A 274 3.46 12.52 0.09
CA THR A 274 2.61 12.76 -1.08
C THR A 274 2.63 11.53 -1.97
N PRO A 275 1.72 10.55 -1.74
CA PRO A 275 1.72 9.31 -2.52
C PRO A 275 1.46 9.59 -4.00
N HIS A 276 2.32 9.09 -4.87
CA HIS A 276 2.19 9.26 -6.32
C HIS A 276 1.59 8.01 -6.96
N VAL A 277 0.55 8.21 -7.74
CA VAL A 277 -0.03 7.15 -8.57
C VAL A 277 0.77 6.98 -9.85
N LEU A 278 1.13 8.11 -10.46
CA LEU A 278 2.03 8.18 -11.60
C LEU A 278 2.75 9.53 -11.63
N GLN A 279 3.94 9.53 -12.22
CA GLN A 279 4.66 10.74 -12.58
C GLN A 279 5.35 10.56 -13.94
N ALA A 280 4.94 11.35 -14.93
CA ALA A 280 5.62 11.44 -16.22
C ALA A 280 6.45 12.72 -16.25
N GLY A 281 7.72 12.62 -16.62
CA GLY A 281 8.59 13.80 -16.61
C GLY A 281 10.03 13.52 -17.02
N ASN A 282 10.91 14.44 -16.63
CA ASN A 282 12.34 14.30 -16.83
C ASN A 282 12.96 13.44 -15.70
N ALA A 283 13.83 12.51 -16.05
CA ALA A 283 14.53 11.67 -15.09
C ALA A 283 15.54 12.41 -14.22
N THR A 284 16.01 13.58 -14.65
CA THR A 284 17.09 14.33 -14.00
C THR A 284 16.63 15.58 -13.28
N THR A 285 15.41 16.09 -13.55
CA THR A 285 14.87 17.29 -12.92
C THR A 285 13.52 16.99 -12.27
N VAL A 286 13.32 17.53 -11.07
CA VAL A 286 12.04 17.43 -10.35
C VAL A 286 11.01 18.47 -10.82
N ASN A 287 11.39 19.36 -11.72
CA ASN A 287 10.64 20.54 -12.04
C ASN A 287 9.79 20.44 -13.32
N ASP A 288 10.01 19.41 -14.16
CA ASP A 288 9.19 19.18 -15.35
C ASP A 288 8.47 17.85 -15.24
N ASN A 289 7.20 17.86 -14.84
CA ASN A 289 6.43 16.64 -14.72
C ASN A 289 4.91 16.83 -14.71
N TYR A 290 4.21 15.77 -15.09
CA TYR A 290 2.80 15.53 -14.85
C TYR A 290 2.64 14.48 -13.77
N THR A 291 1.88 14.76 -12.74
CA THR A 291 1.72 13.85 -11.61
C THR A 291 0.26 13.72 -11.21
N ILE A 292 -0.21 12.50 -11.00
CA ILE A 292 -1.43 12.20 -10.23
C ILE A 292 -0.97 11.71 -8.87
N ARG A 293 -1.36 12.42 -7.80
CA ARG A 293 -0.84 12.18 -6.45
C ARG A 293 -1.83 12.55 -5.36
N GLY A 294 -1.55 12.14 -4.14
CA GLY A 294 -2.16 12.72 -2.95
C GLY A 294 -1.68 14.16 -2.71
N GLY A 295 -2.52 14.98 -2.13
CA GLY A 295 -2.16 16.33 -1.68
C GLY A 295 -1.16 16.31 -0.53
N SER A 296 -0.50 17.43 -0.27
CA SER A 296 0.51 17.57 0.79
C SER A 296 -0.03 17.45 2.22
N SER A 297 -1.34 17.51 2.40
CA SER A 297 -2.05 17.27 3.66
C SER A 297 -2.72 15.90 3.72
N ASP A 298 -2.40 14.99 2.78
CA ASP A 298 -2.83 13.58 2.70
C ASP A 298 -4.34 13.33 2.77
N THR A 299 -5.14 14.32 2.40
CA THR A 299 -6.59 14.22 2.55
C THR A 299 -7.36 14.11 1.24
N TYR A 300 -6.71 14.38 0.09
CA TYR A 300 -7.37 14.39 -1.22
C TYR A 300 -6.42 14.03 -2.36
N TRP A 301 -6.98 13.54 -3.46
CA TRP A 301 -6.26 13.34 -4.71
C TRP A 301 -6.16 14.65 -5.49
N THR A 302 -5.03 14.88 -6.14
CA THR A 302 -4.77 16.06 -6.98
C THR A 302 -3.95 15.67 -8.20
N ALA A 303 -3.96 16.52 -9.22
CA ALA A 303 -2.96 16.51 -10.27
C ALA A 303 -2.02 17.70 -10.08
N LEU A 304 -0.75 17.49 -10.33
CA LEU A 304 0.27 18.52 -10.31
C LEU A 304 0.97 18.54 -11.66
N ILE A 305 1.12 19.74 -12.21
CA ILE A 305 1.92 20.02 -13.40
C ILE A 305 3.02 20.97 -12.97
N ARG A 306 4.24 20.57 -13.18
CA ARG A 306 5.43 21.39 -12.95
C ARG A 306 6.11 21.70 -14.27
N SER A 307 6.63 22.91 -14.39
CA SER A 307 7.49 23.39 -15.47
C SER A 307 8.80 23.91 -14.91
N ALA A 308 9.87 23.90 -15.69
CA ALA A 308 11.22 24.32 -15.31
C ALA A 308 11.34 25.79 -14.88
N SER A 309 10.38 26.65 -15.22
CA SER A 309 10.30 28.05 -14.80
C SER A 309 9.12 28.27 -13.86
N PRO A 310 9.17 29.13 -12.85
CA PRO A 310 8.81 28.94 -11.44
C PRO A 310 7.35 28.62 -11.10
N SER A 311 6.49 28.27 -12.01
CA SER A 311 5.08 28.03 -11.73
C SER A 311 4.70 26.54 -11.78
N SER A 312 4.33 26.00 -10.63
CA SER A 312 3.61 24.73 -10.56
C SER A 312 2.11 25.02 -10.57
N LEU A 313 1.35 24.39 -11.48
CA LEU A 313 -0.10 24.35 -11.42
C LEU A 313 -0.51 23.13 -10.59
N GLN A 314 -1.04 23.39 -9.43
CA GLN A 314 -1.68 22.36 -8.63
C GLN A 314 -3.19 22.52 -8.76
N PHE A 315 -3.86 21.50 -9.24
CA PHE A 315 -5.31 21.50 -9.22
C PHE A 315 -5.76 21.30 -7.77
N PRO A 316 -6.60 22.21 -7.25
CA PRO A 316 -7.18 22.02 -5.93
C PRO A 316 -7.86 20.67 -5.89
N GLY A 317 -7.76 20.00 -4.76
CA GLY A 317 -8.33 18.68 -4.59
C GLY A 317 -9.80 18.67 -4.94
N PHE A 318 -10.27 17.52 -5.37
CA PHE A 318 -11.70 17.29 -5.64
C PHE A 318 -12.47 17.35 -4.30
N ASN A 319 -12.87 18.54 -3.88
CA ASN A 319 -13.71 18.73 -2.70
C ASN A 319 -15.20 18.69 -3.15
N PRO A 320 -16.09 17.85 -2.60
CA PRO A 320 -16.01 17.23 -1.28
C PRO A 320 -15.70 15.72 -1.31
N TYR A 321 -14.58 15.29 -1.87
CA TYR A 321 -14.25 13.88 -1.76
C TYR A 321 -13.83 13.53 -0.34
N PRO A 322 -14.43 12.47 0.21
CA PRO A 322 -13.99 11.96 1.49
C PRO A 322 -12.52 11.53 1.36
N TYR A 323 -11.82 11.72 2.44
CA TYR A 323 -10.48 11.23 2.70
C TYR A 323 -10.18 9.90 2.02
N PHE A 324 -8.94 9.68 1.64
CA PHE A 324 -8.45 8.41 1.14
C PHE A 324 -9.05 7.23 1.89
N ASN A 325 -9.59 6.28 1.17
CA ASN A 325 -10.22 5.11 1.75
C ASN A 325 -9.61 3.83 1.13
N SER A 326 -9.08 2.96 1.96
CA SER A 326 -8.45 1.71 1.54
C SER A 326 -9.43 0.72 0.86
N THR A 327 -10.73 0.93 0.99
CA THR A 327 -11.75 0.09 0.33
C THR A 327 -12.18 0.63 -1.02
N THR A 328 -11.86 1.90 -1.34
CA THR A 328 -12.32 2.57 -2.56
C THR A 328 -11.35 2.33 -3.72
N GLN A 329 -11.90 1.94 -4.86
CA GLN A 329 -11.21 1.96 -6.13
C GLN A 329 -11.38 3.35 -6.74
N TYR A 330 -10.27 4.04 -6.97
CA TYR A 330 -10.24 5.35 -7.62
C TYR A 330 -9.95 5.20 -9.11
N LYS A 331 -10.58 6.03 -9.91
CA LYS A 331 -10.26 6.21 -11.32
C LYS A 331 -9.96 7.68 -11.56
N ALA A 332 -8.77 7.98 -12.06
CA ALA A 332 -8.34 9.34 -12.34
C ALA A 332 -7.88 9.50 -13.78
N ALA A 333 -8.15 10.64 -14.36
CA ALA A 333 -7.65 11.02 -15.68
C ALA A 333 -7.10 12.44 -15.65
N LEU A 334 -5.94 12.65 -16.30
CA LEU A 334 -5.31 13.95 -16.54
C LEU A 334 -5.15 14.14 -18.05
N SER A 335 -5.79 15.15 -18.60
CA SER A 335 -5.78 15.47 -20.01
C SER A 335 -5.15 16.84 -20.24
N VAL A 336 -4.21 16.94 -21.18
CA VAL A 336 -3.38 18.11 -21.36
C VAL A 336 -3.03 18.36 -22.83
N ASN A 337 -3.00 19.64 -23.22
CA ASN A 337 -2.33 20.15 -24.43
C ASN A 337 -1.67 21.50 -24.12
N SER A 338 -1.17 22.18 -25.15
CA SER A 338 -0.51 23.50 -24.99
C SER A 338 -1.39 24.59 -24.39
N SER A 339 -2.72 24.46 -24.43
CA SER A 339 -3.68 25.49 -24.04
C SER A 339 -4.55 25.12 -22.84
N LEU A 340 -4.87 23.86 -22.68
CA LEU A 340 -5.89 23.41 -21.73
C LEU A 340 -5.42 22.21 -20.93
N ILE A 341 -5.81 22.20 -19.66
CA ILE A 341 -5.58 21.10 -18.72
C ILE A 341 -6.90 20.76 -18.04
N SER A 342 -7.24 19.48 -17.98
CA SER A 342 -8.44 19.00 -17.31
C SER A 342 -8.13 17.74 -16.53
N VAL A 343 -8.75 17.61 -15.36
CA VAL A 343 -8.60 16.45 -14.47
C VAL A 343 -9.97 15.91 -14.12
N SER A 344 -10.13 14.60 -14.12
CA SER A 344 -11.35 13.94 -13.64
C SER A 344 -11.01 12.85 -12.64
N LEU A 345 -11.80 12.75 -11.57
CA LEU A 345 -11.69 11.71 -10.55
C LEU A 345 -13.08 11.14 -10.25
N ASN A 346 -13.25 9.82 -10.43
CA ASN A 346 -14.51 9.11 -10.20
C ASN A 346 -15.75 9.80 -10.81
N GLY A 347 -15.61 10.30 -12.07
CA GLY A 347 -16.65 11.02 -12.80
C GLY A 347 -16.80 12.49 -12.45
N LEU A 348 -16.10 13.01 -11.44
CA LEU A 348 -16.08 14.45 -11.17
C LEU A 348 -14.98 15.11 -11.98
N LEU A 349 -15.36 16.14 -12.69
CA LEU A 349 -14.48 16.94 -13.52
C LEU A 349 -14.05 18.20 -12.76
N ASN A 350 -12.74 18.44 -12.74
CA ASN A 350 -12.19 19.75 -12.48
C ASN A 350 -11.84 20.34 -13.85
N ALA A 351 -12.69 21.27 -14.32
CA ALA A 351 -12.72 21.70 -15.71
C ALA A 351 -11.60 22.69 -16.03
N ASP A 352 -11.31 22.73 -17.29
CA ASP A 352 -10.40 23.57 -18.08
C ASP A 352 -9.76 24.75 -17.35
N THR A 353 -8.60 24.50 -16.78
CA THR A 353 -7.70 25.58 -16.40
C THR A 353 -6.90 25.94 -17.65
N VAL A 354 -6.96 27.21 -18.04
CA VAL A 354 -6.11 27.72 -19.12
C VAL A 354 -4.66 27.47 -18.74
N ASN A 355 -3.94 26.79 -19.59
CA ASN A 355 -2.50 26.59 -19.41
C ASN A 355 -1.80 27.95 -19.62
N THR A 356 -1.75 28.77 -18.55
CA THR A 356 -1.08 30.06 -18.56
C THR A 356 0.44 29.95 -18.43
N THR A 357 0.91 28.76 -18.09
CA THR A 357 2.32 28.43 -18.14
C THR A 357 2.59 27.82 -19.50
N THR A 358 3.51 28.40 -20.24
CA THR A 358 4.17 27.74 -21.36
C THR A 358 4.92 26.52 -20.79
N VAL A 359 4.16 25.47 -20.44
CA VAL A 359 4.76 24.16 -20.20
C VAL A 359 5.33 23.77 -21.54
N ASN A 360 6.61 24.02 -21.71
CA ASN A 360 7.30 23.66 -22.93
C ASN A 360 7.45 22.14 -22.93
N HIS A 361 6.36 21.45 -23.32
CA HIS A 361 6.30 20.00 -23.40
C HIS A 361 7.33 19.39 -24.36
N THR A 362 8.04 20.28 -25.08
CA THR A 362 8.75 19.88 -26.30
C THR A 362 10.08 19.19 -26.03
N THR A 363 10.63 19.20 -24.84
CA THR A 363 12.04 18.90 -24.80
C THR A 363 12.51 17.84 -23.83
N GLN A 364 11.70 17.38 -22.84
CA GLN A 364 12.43 16.68 -21.76
C GLN A 364 11.72 15.55 -21.02
N PHE A 365 10.50 15.15 -21.38
CA PHE A 365 9.92 13.96 -20.76
C PHE A 365 10.54 12.72 -21.36
N ASN A 366 11.22 11.95 -20.52
CA ASN A 366 11.91 10.74 -20.92
C ASN A 366 11.66 9.58 -19.95
N LYS A 367 10.74 9.77 -18.98
CA LYS A 367 10.46 8.78 -17.95
C LYS A 367 9.02 8.82 -17.45
N LEU A 368 8.46 7.65 -17.20
CA LEU A 368 7.25 7.43 -16.42
C LEU A 368 7.59 6.63 -15.17
N PHE A 369 7.21 7.13 -14.01
CA PHE A 369 7.12 6.36 -12.77
C PHE A 369 5.69 5.89 -12.56
N ILE A 370 5.52 4.67 -12.09
CA ILE A 370 4.23 4.01 -11.83
C ILE A 370 4.15 3.67 -10.35
N GLY A 371 3.20 4.27 -9.62
CA GLY A 371 3.07 4.09 -8.18
C GLY A 371 4.15 4.76 -7.35
N SER A 372 4.97 5.62 -7.95
CA SER A 372 6.03 6.36 -7.27
C SER A 372 6.37 7.63 -8.05
N GLY A 373 7.33 8.40 -7.58
CA GLY A 373 7.79 9.61 -8.25
C GLY A 373 9.16 10.04 -7.78
N THR A 374 9.69 11.13 -8.38
CA THR A 374 10.91 11.81 -7.94
C THR A 374 10.56 13.17 -7.35
N GLY A 375 11.27 13.59 -6.32
CA GLY A 375 11.15 14.94 -5.73
C GLY A 375 11.79 14.95 -4.36
N GLY A 376 12.92 15.54 -4.19
CA GLY A 376 13.69 16.01 -3.03
C GLY A 376 13.43 15.51 -1.60
N GLY A 377 12.73 14.43 -1.36
CA GLY A 377 12.44 13.86 -0.05
C GLY A 377 11.65 12.56 -0.15
N PRO A 378 11.80 11.60 0.78
CA PRO A 378 11.04 10.35 0.81
C PRO A 378 9.71 10.49 1.57
N PRO A 379 8.79 9.52 1.41
CA PRO A 379 8.59 8.58 0.32
C PRO A 379 7.40 9.02 -0.57
N TYR A 380 7.51 8.76 -1.85
CA TYR A 380 6.48 9.08 -2.86
C TYR A 380 5.73 7.84 -3.36
N GLU A 381 5.99 6.68 -2.78
CA GLU A 381 5.31 5.45 -3.16
C GLU A 381 3.83 5.52 -2.79
N LEU A 382 3.00 4.99 -3.69
CA LEU A 382 1.54 4.94 -3.55
C LEU A 382 1.11 4.22 -2.27
N CYS A 383 1.86 3.20 -1.84
CA CYS A 383 1.42 2.22 -0.85
C CYS A 383 0.02 1.71 -1.20
N GLY A 384 -0.06 1.05 -2.34
CA GLY A 384 -1.34 0.65 -2.92
C GLY A 384 -1.20 -0.16 -4.19
N HIS A 385 -2.34 -0.37 -4.83
CA HIS A 385 -2.47 -1.16 -6.05
C HIS A 385 -2.84 -0.29 -7.23
N ILE A 386 -2.22 -0.55 -8.37
CA ILE A 386 -2.61 0.01 -9.66
C ILE A 386 -3.21 -1.13 -10.48
N SER A 387 -4.48 -1.02 -10.81
CA SER A 387 -5.18 -2.04 -11.63
C SER A 387 -5.07 -1.76 -13.12
N GLN A 388 -5.00 -0.49 -13.49
CA GLN A 388 -4.90 -0.07 -14.89
C GLN A 388 -4.16 1.26 -15.02
N LEU A 389 -3.36 1.38 -16.11
CA LEU A 389 -2.79 2.63 -16.58
C LEU A 389 -2.89 2.66 -18.11
N THR A 390 -3.44 3.74 -18.66
CA THR A 390 -3.66 3.92 -20.09
C THR A 390 -3.22 5.32 -20.49
N TYR A 391 -2.59 5.45 -21.65
CA TYR A 391 -2.26 6.75 -22.21
C TYR A 391 -2.82 6.87 -23.64
N TYR A 392 -3.52 7.96 -23.88
CA TYR A 392 -4.00 8.36 -25.20
C TYR A 392 -3.11 9.50 -25.71
N PRO A 393 -2.56 9.41 -26.94
CA PRO A 393 -1.64 10.42 -27.47
C PRO A 393 -2.35 11.69 -27.96
N ARG A 394 -3.52 11.98 -27.37
CA ARG A 394 -4.32 13.19 -27.61
C ARG A 394 -5.01 13.64 -26.32
N ARG A 395 -5.29 14.95 -26.25
CA ARG A 395 -6.18 15.49 -25.24
C ARG A 395 -7.60 15.02 -25.50
N LEU A 396 -8.16 14.21 -24.60
CA LEU A 396 -9.56 13.81 -24.65
C LEU A 396 -10.46 14.92 -24.11
N SER A 397 -11.72 14.98 -24.59
CA SER A 397 -12.71 15.94 -24.13
C SER A 397 -13.11 15.70 -22.66
N ASN A 398 -13.64 16.74 -22.03
CA ASN A 398 -14.11 16.69 -20.66
C ASN A 398 -15.19 15.61 -20.42
N GLU A 399 -16.09 15.43 -21.38
CA GLU A 399 -17.10 14.38 -21.34
C GLU A 399 -16.46 12.98 -21.34
N PHE A 400 -15.43 12.75 -22.17
CA PHE A 400 -14.70 11.48 -22.17
C PHE A 400 -13.95 11.25 -20.86
N LEU A 401 -13.34 12.27 -20.29
CA LEU A 401 -12.66 12.14 -18.98
C LEU A 401 -13.65 11.69 -17.90
N GLN A 402 -14.82 12.33 -17.85
CA GLN A 402 -15.87 11.91 -16.90
C GLN A 402 -16.34 10.48 -17.12
N ASN A 403 -16.53 10.08 -18.37
CA ASN A 403 -16.99 8.73 -18.71
C ASN A 403 -15.91 7.66 -18.42
N LEU A 404 -14.63 7.95 -18.67
CA LEU A 404 -13.53 7.04 -18.34
C LEU A 404 -13.39 6.82 -16.83
N THR A 405 -13.73 7.83 -16.04
CA THR A 405 -13.51 7.79 -14.59
C THR A 405 -14.76 7.44 -13.77
N LYS A 406 -15.94 7.27 -14.37
CA LYS A 406 -17.14 6.68 -13.73
C LYS A 406 -16.99 5.15 -13.52
#